data_849b4e7f22e0404a875fd28e5eafdb98
#
_entry.id   849b4e7f22e0404a875fd28e5eafdb98
#
_cell.length_a   1.000
_cell.length_b   1.000
_cell.length_c   1.000
_cell.angle_alpha   90.00
_cell.angle_beta   90.00
_cell.angle_gamma   90.00
#
_symmetry.space_group_name_H-M   'P 1'
#
loop_
_entity.id
_entity.type
_entity.pdbx_description
1 polymer ?
#
loop_
_entity_poly.entity_id
_entity_poly.type
_entity_poly.pdbx_seq_one_letter_code
_entity_poly.pdbx_strand_id
1 'polypeptide(L)'
;MSATSTPPASGALAKPILWTGLGLAFVSVLIFTDYPLIVHTNDPYRTRIIQDRLLLIPHALAALAAILIGPFQFSSRFRQRHLKRHRILGRVYVGAVAIAAPVAFWLNIHDGHGEGWANGTLATLWFLCTLCAFLTARNRHIAVHRQWMIRSYVFTLNFIFTRILNPIPAYFKMSEATFALMLLFLSACYLFLTDVYFNRRELMHRRA
;
A
#
# COMPACT_ATOMS: atom_id res chain seq x y z
N MET A 1 12.99 -22.43 -44.92
CA MET A 1 13.27 -21.15 -44.23
C MET A 1 12.11 -20.90 -43.26
N SER A 2 12.32 -21.21 -42.00
CA SER A 2 11.29 -21.04 -40.95
C SER A 2 11.47 -19.68 -40.30
N ALA A 3 10.51 -18.80 -40.48
CA ALA A 3 10.51 -17.48 -39.85
C ALA A 3 10.19 -17.60 -38.36
N THR A 4 11.18 -17.38 -37.52
CA THR A 4 11.02 -17.27 -36.05
C THR A 4 10.34 -15.95 -35.74
N SER A 5 9.04 -16.01 -35.43
CA SER A 5 8.29 -14.87 -34.93
C SER A 5 8.75 -14.54 -33.52
N THR A 6 9.45 -13.42 -33.36
CA THR A 6 9.76 -12.81 -32.05
C THR A 6 8.45 -12.42 -31.35
N PRO A 7 8.22 -12.80 -30.09
CA PRO A 7 7.03 -12.38 -29.37
C PRO A 7 7.07 -10.86 -29.09
N PRO A 8 5.92 -10.17 -29.11
CA PRO A 8 5.86 -8.72 -28.97
C PRO A 8 6.37 -8.23 -27.61
N ALA A 9 7.10 -7.13 -27.65
CA ALA A 9 7.77 -6.45 -26.54
C ALA A 9 6.78 -5.75 -25.53
N SER A 10 5.60 -6.29 -25.30
CA SER A 10 4.55 -5.67 -24.46
C SER A 10 4.91 -5.52 -22.97
N GLY A 11 5.92 -6.23 -22.48
CA GLY A 11 6.35 -6.14 -21.08
C GLY A 11 7.39 -5.06 -20.76
N ALA A 12 8.01 -4.44 -21.77
CA ALA A 12 9.09 -3.47 -21.56
C ALA A 12 8.57 -2.09 -21.13
N LEU A 13 7.44 -1.66 -21.67
CA LEU A 13 6.82 -0.35 -21.38
C LEU A 13 5.96 -0.35 -20.10
N ALA A 14 5.43 -1.48 -19.67
CA ALA A 14 4.55 -1.56 -18.50
C ALA A 14 5.24 -1.13 -17.19
N LYS A 15 6.55 -1.40 -17.05
CA LYS A 15 7.30 -1.05 -15.82
C LYS A 15 7.55 0.45 -15.69
N PRO A 16 8.09 1.18 -16.71
CA PRO A 16 8.28 2.62 -16.60
C PRO A 16 6.93 3.35 -16.43
N ILE A 17 5.86 2.92 -17.10
CA ILE A 17 4.52 3.51 -16.94
C ILE A 17 4.05 3.35 -15.48
N LEU A 18 4.19 2.17 -14.88
CA LEU A 18 3.83 1.93 -13.49
C LEU A 18 4.62 2.83 -12.53
N TRP A 19 5.94 2.97 -12.75
CA TRP A 19 6.79 3.80 -11.92
C TRP A 19 6.49 5.28 -12.06
N THR A 20 6.26 5.73 -13.29
CA THR A 20 5.87 7.12 -13.57
C THR A 20 4.50 7.41 -12.95
N GLY A 21 3.53 6.51 -13.11
CA GLY A 21 2.21 6.64 -12.50
C GLY A 21 2.27 6.70 -10.97
N LEU A 22 3.06 5.84 -10.34
CA LEU A 22 3.24 5.86 -8.88
C LEU A 22 3.94 7.15 -8.39
N GLY A 23 4.94 7.62 -9.15
CA GLY A 23 5.62 8.89 -8.86
C GLY A 23 4.69 10.09 -9.01
N LEU A 24 3.90 10.15 -10.08
CA LEU A 24 2.90 11.20 -10.28
C LEU A 24 1.82 11.18 -9.20
N ALA A 25 1.32 10.00 -8.83
CA ALA A 25 0.36 9.84 -7.75
C ALA A 25 0.94 10.36 -6.43
N PHE A 26 2.19 10.04 -6.13
CA PHE A 26 2.87 10.51 -4.92
C PHE A 26 3.04 12.04 -4.92
N VAL A 27 3.49 12.63 -6.04
CA VAL A 27 3.61 14.09 -6.18
C VAL A 27 2.25 14.78 -6.06
N SER A 28 1.21 14.18 -6.63
CA SER A 28 -0.16 14.70 -6.50
C SER A 28 -0.63 14.72 -5.05
N VAL A 29 -0.35 13.66 -4.27
CA VAL A 29 -0.66 13.63 -2.84
C VAL A 29 0.05 14.77 -2.10
N LEU A 30 1.34 14.98 -2.34
CA LEU A 30 2.10 16.06 -1.72
C LEU A 30 1.53 17.45 -2.05
N ILE A 31 1.20 17.69 -3.33
CA ILE A 31 0.73 19.02 -3.78
C ILE A 31 -0.72 19.27 -3.35
N PHE A 32 -1.61 18.32 -3.53
CA PHE A 32 -3.05 18.57 -3.35
C PHE A 32 -3.56 18.24 -1.95
N THR A 33 -2.83 17.46 -1.17
CA THR A 33 -3.26 17.06 0.18
C THR A 33 -2.39 17.66 1.26
N ASP A 34 -1.06 17.52 1.16
CA ASP A 34 -0.16 17.90 2.26
C ASP A 34 0.24 19.37 2.19
N TYR A 35 0.44 19.93 0.99
CA TYR A 35 0.82 21.34 0.82
C TYR A 35 -0.26 22.32 1.33
N PRO A 36 -1.57 22.18 1.03
CA PRO A 36 -2.61 23.04 1.60
C PRO A 36 -2.64 23.00 3.12
N LEU A 37 -2.40 21.84 3.74
CA LEU A 37 -2.34 21.69 5.19
C LEU A 37 -1.18 22.49 5.82
N ILE A 38 -0.08 22.65 5.09
CA ILE A 38 1.08 23.42 5.56
C ILE A 38 0.83 24.92 5.43
N VAL A 39 0.16 25.35 4.34
CA VAL A 39 0.03 26.78 3.97
C VAL A 39 -1.23 27.43 4.58
N HIS A 40 -2.36 26.73 4.69
CA HIS A 40 -3.61 27.30 5.19
C HIS A 40 -3.64 27.26 6.73
N THR A 41 -3.40 28.43 7.35
CA THR A 41 -3.23 28.56 8.81
C THR A 41 -4.51 28.43 9.63
N ASN A 42 -5.69 28.61 9.02
CA ASN A 42 -7.00 28.67 9.70
C ASN A 42 -7.82 27.39 9.57
N ASP A 43 -7.23 26.27 9.11
CA ASP A 43 -7.92 25.00 8.98
C ASP A 43 -7.97 24.27 10.33
N PRO A 44 -9.17 23.87 10.85
CA PRO A 44 -9.30 23.07 12.07
C PRO A 44 -8.48 21.77 12.03
N TYR A 45 -8.34 21.18 10.85
CA TYR A 45 -7.54 19.97 10.63
C TYR A 45 -6.05 20.21 10.89
N ARG A 46 -5.54 21.41 10.63
CA ARG A 46 -4.16 21.79 10.94
C ARG A 46 -3.86 21.84 12.44
N THR A 47 -4.79 22.36 13.23
CA THR A 47 -4.62 22.40 14.70
C THR A 47 -4.40 20.99 15.24
N ARG A 48 -5.13 20.01 14.72
CA ARG A 48 -5.00 18.60 15.05
C ARG A 48 -3.66 18.02 14.61
N ILE A 49 -3.23 18.29 13.37
CA ILE A 49 -1.92 17.85 12.87
C ILE A 49 -0.79 18.37 13.78
N ILE A 50 -0.90 19.60 14.28
CA ILE A 50 0.09 20.18 15.19
C ILE A 50 0.07 19.48 16.55
N GLN A 51 -1.12 19.14 17.06
CA GLN A 51 -1.26 18.41 18.33
C GLN A 51 -0.66 17.00 18.25
N ASP A 52 -0.92 16.28 17.16
CA ASP A 52 -0.51 14.90 16.97
C ASP A 52 0.82 14.74 16.22
N ARG A 53 1.55 15.85 15.97
CA ARG A 53 2.77 15.86 15.15
C ARG A 53 3.83 14.84 15.58
N LEU A 54 3.95 14.56 16.88
CA LEU A 54 4.92 13.60 17.40
C LEU A 54 4.61 12.16 16.97
N LEU A 55 3.36 11.84 16.68
CA LEU A 55 2.91 10.56 16.16
C LEU A 55 2.80 10.56 14.63
N LEU A 56 2.29 11.66 14.06
CA LEU A 56 2.08 11.79 12.62
C LEU A 56 3.38 11.83 11.82
N ILE A 57 4.43 12.50 12.31
CA ILE A 57 5.71 12.59 11.59
C ILE A 57 6.36 11.20 11.47
N PRO A 58 6.57 10.42 12.54
CA PRO A 58 7.09 9.06 12.41
C PRO A 58 6.22 8.15 11.55
N HIS A 59 4.88 8.27 11.66
CA HIS A 59 3.94 7.54 10.81
C HIS A 59 4.16 7.87 9.33
N ALA A 60 4.17 9.16 8.97
CA ALA A 60 4.33 9.60 7.58
C ALA A 60 5.66 9.17 6.98
N LEU A 61 6.77 9.32 7.73
CA LEU A 61 8.10 8.90 7.29
C LEU A 61 8.18 7.38 7.10
N ALA A 62 7.60 6.61 8.01
CA ALA A 62 7.56 5.16 7.93
C ALA A 62 6.66 4.69 6.76
N ALA A 63 5.48 5.28 6.59
CA ALA A 63 4.59 5.00 5.48
C ALA A 63 5.26 5.32 4.12
N LEU A 64 5.94 6.47 4.02
CA LEU A 64 6.73 6.84 2.85
C LEU A 64 7.82 5.80 2.55
N ALA A 65 8.57 5.37 3.56
CA ALA A 65 9.58 4.33 3.40
C ALA A 65 8.97 3.02 2.89
N ALA A 66 7.82 2.58 3.42
CA ALA A 66 7.10 1.40 2.94
C ALA A 66 6.67 1.53 1.47
N ILE A 67 6.12 2.69 1.08
CA ILE A 67 5.71 2.99 -0.30
C ILE A 67 6.89 2.89 -1.26
N LEU A 68 8.01 3.55 -0.93
CA LEU A 68 9.18 3.63 -1.81
C LEU A 68 9.94 2.29 -1.92
N ILE A 69 10.01 1.53 -0.82
CA ILE A 69 10.73 0.26 -0.78
C ILE A 69 9.95 -0.87 -1.45
N GLY A 70 8.62 -0.88 -1.33
CA GLY A 70 7.77 -1.96 -1.80
C GLY A 70 8.04 -2.41 -3.24
N PRO A 71 8.06 -1.53 -4.24
CA PRO A 71 8.31 -1.91 -5.63
C PRO A 71 9.64 -2.63 -5.86
N PHE A 72 10.69 -2.28 -5.12
CA PHE A 72 11.98 -3.00 -5.21
C PHE A 72 11.86 -4.43 -4.72
N GLN A 73 10.95 -4.70 -3.77
CA GLN A 73 10.72 -6.06 -3.25
C GLN A 73 10.12 -6.99 -4.30
N PHE A 74 9.35 -6.47 -5.25
CA PHE A 74 8.71 -7.25 -6.32
C PHE A 74 9.59 -7.44 -7.55
N SER A 75 10.71 -6.71 -7.68
CA SER A 75 11.61 -6.82 -8.80
C SER A 75 12.43 -8.12 -8.74
N SER A 76 12.11 -9.09 -9.62
CA SER A 76 12.88 -10.31 -9.76
C SER A 76 14.33 -10.05 -10.16
N ARG A 77 14.57 -9.08 -11.06
CA ARG A 77 15.91 -8.66 -11.50
C ARG A 77 16.73 -8.08 -10.32
N PHE A 78 16.11 -7.22 -9.50
CA PHE A 78 16.76 -6.66 -8.32
C PHE A 78 17.11 -7.75 -7.30
N ARG A 79 16.17 -8.64 -7.00
CA ARG A 79 16.38 -9.75 -6.07
C ARG A 79 17.50 -10.69 -6.52
N GLN A 80 17.55 -11.06 -7.81
CA GLN A 80 18.57 -11.96 -8.35
C GLN A 80 19.96 -11.31 -8.32
N ARG A 81 20.08 -10.03 -8.65
CA ARG A 81 21.38 -9.33 -8.68
C ARG A 81 21.86 -8.87 -7.31
N HIS A 82 20.95 -8.54 -6.40
CA HIS A 82 21.25 -7.88 -5.12
C HIS A 82 20.49 -8.50 -3.95
N LEU A 83 20.63 -9.81 -3.74
CA LEU A 83 19.89 -10.55 -2.69
C LEU A 83 20.09 -9.96 -1.28
N LYS A 84 21.32 -9.54 -0.94
CA LYS A 84 21.65 -8.91 0.35
C LYS A 84 20.85 -7.61 0.53
N ARG A 85 20.82 -6.74 -0.48
CA ARG A 85 20.06 -5.47 -0.47
C ARG A 85 18.56 -5.72 -0.40
N HIS A 86 18.04 -6.71 -1.15
CA HIS A 86 16.64 -7.12 -1.07
C HIS A 86 16.25 -7.50 0.36
N ARG A 87 17.08 -8.28 1.06
CA ARG A 87 16.82 -8.68 2.46
C ARG A 87 16.88 -7.50 3.42
N ILE A 88 17.82 -6.57 3.25
CA ILE A 88 17.93 -5.36 4.08
C ILE A 88 16.69 -4.48 3.88
N LEU A 89 16.36 -4.13 2.64
CA LEU A 89 15.19 -3.33 2.30
C LEU A 89 13.88 -3.99 2.78
N GLY A 90 13.79 -5.33 2.69
CA GLY A 90 12.64 -6.06 3.24
C GLY A 90 12.49 -5.89 4.75
N ARG A 91 13.59 -5.90 5.51
CA ARG A 91 13.56 -5.63 6.95
C ARG A 91 13.17 -4.18 7.25
N VAL A 92 13.68 -3.22 6.46
CA VAL A 92 13.30 -1.81 6.59
C VAL A 92 11.81 -1.64 6.29
N TYR A 93 11.27 -2.30 5.26
CA TYR A 93 9.83 -2.31 4.97
C TYR A 93 9.01 -2.83 6.16
N VAL A 94 9.40 -3.97 6.72
CA VAL A 94 8.71 -4.55 7.88
C VAL A 94 8.77 -3.63 9.10
N GLY A 95 9.94 -3.04 9.38
CA GLY A 95 10.11 -2.07 10.46
C GLY A 95 9.28 -0.80 10.25
N ALA A 96 9.22 -0.32 9.00
CA ALA A 96 8.40 0.82 8.63
C ALA A 96 6.89 0.55 8.89
N VAL A 97 6.39 -0.60 8.46
CA VAL A 97 4.98 -0.99 8.73
C VAL A 97 4.75 -1.20 10.23
N ALA A 98 5.71 -1.76 10.96
CA ALA A 98 5.62 -1.95 12.42
C ALA A 98 5.53 -0.63 13.21
N ILE A 99 5.99 0.48 12.63
CA ILE A 99 5.81 1.82 13.19
C ILE A 99 4.51 2.44 12.67
N ALA A 100 4.32 2.44 11.34
CA ALA A 100 3.23 3.17 10.71
C ALA A 100 1.84 2.61 11.07
N ALA A 101 1.67 1.29 11.10
CA ALA A 101 0.37 0.69 11.30
C ALA A 101 -0.18 0.84 12.73
N PRO A 102 0.59 0.61 13.81
CA PRO A 102 0.11 0.87 15.17
C PRO A 102 -0.20 2.34 15.42
N VAL A 103 0.60 3.26 14.88
CA VAL A 103 0.34 4.70 15.01
C VAL A 103 -0.94 5.07 14.27
N ALA A 104 -1.15 4.57 13.04
CA ALA A 104 -2.39 4.79 12.31
C ALA A 104 -3.59 4.24 13.08
N PHE A 105 -3.48 3.03 13.64
CA PHE A 105 -4.53 2.44 14.46
C PHE A 105 -4.88 3.34 15.65
N TRP A 106 -3.87 3.78 16.40
CA TRP A 106 -4.06 4.66 17.56
C TRP A 106 -4.74 5.96 17.19
N LEU A 107 -4.23 6.69 16.19
CA LEU A 107 -4.76 7.96 15.73
C LEU A 107 -6.23 7.84 15.32
N ASN A 108 -6.59 6.80 14.58
CA ASN A 108 -7.95 6.63 14.07
C ASN A 108 -8.96 6.23 15.15
N ILE A 109 -8.56 5.48 16.17
CA ILE A 109 -9.46 5.11 17.28
C ILE A 109 -9.63 6.28 18.26
N HIS A 110 -8.57 7.04 18.52
CA HIS A 110 -8.59 8.12 19.51
C HIS A 110 -9.35 9.36 18.99
N ASP A 111 -9.45 9.50 17.70
CA ASP A 111 -10.05 10.66 17.04
C ASP A 111 -11.57 10.73 17.13
N GLY A 112 -12.24 9.64 17.46
CA GLY A 112 -13.71 9.59 17.64
C GLY A 112 -14.54 9.83 16.38
N HIS A 113 -13.90 9.88 15.19
CA HIS A 113 -14.63 9.99 13.91
C HIS A 113 -15.24 8.65 13.52
N GLY A 114 -16.42 8.69 12.89
CA GLY A 114 -17.18 7.49 12.54
C GLY A 114 -16.45 6.51 11.62
N GLU A 115 -15.48 6.99 10.82
CA GLU A 115 -14.64 6.15 9.96
C GLU A 115 -13.40 5.56 10.67
N GLY A 116 -13.08 5.99 11.88
CA GLY A 116 -11.87 5.58 12.60
C GLY A 116 -11.76 4.07 12.79
N TRP A 117 -12.88 3.38 12.99
CA TRP A 117 -12.90 1.93 13.10
C TRP A 117 -12.50 1.21 11.78
N ALA A 118 -12.91 1.74 10.62
CA ALA A 118 -12.55 1.17 9.32
C ALA A 118 -11.05 1.35 9.04
N ASN A 119 -10.52 2.55 9.24
CA ASN A 119 -9.11 2.84 9.11
C ASN A 119 -8.26 2.03 10.09
N GLY A 120 -8.71 1.88 11.34
CA GLY A 120 -8.06 1.04 12.35
C GLY A 120 -8.03 -0.43 11.95
N THR A 121 -9.14 -0.94 11.38
CA THR A 121 -9.20 -2.30 10.84
C THR A 121 -8.20 -2.49 9.70
N LEU A 122 -8.13 -1.55 8.75
CA LEU A 122 -7.17 -1.61 7.65
C LEU A 122 -5.72 -1.55 8.12
N ALA A 123 -5.40 -0.71 9.10
CA ALA A 123 -4.08 -0.65 9.71
C ALA A 123 -3.70 -1.99 10.36
N THR A 124 -4.65 -2.61 11.07
CA THR A 124 -4.46 -3.94 11.67
C THR A 124 -4.21 -5.02 10.62
N LEU A 125 -5.02 -5.07 9.56
CA LEU A 125 -4.84 -6.02 8.46
C LEU A 125 -3.50 -5.81 7.74
N TRP A 126 -3.11 -4.55 7.53
CA TRP A 126 -1.80 -4.22 6.96
C TRP A 126 -0.65 -4.77 7.81
N PHE A 127 -0.72 -4.53 9.12
CA PHE A 127 0.28 -5.05 10.06
C PHE A 127 0.32 -6.59 10.04
N LEU A 128 -0.83 -7.26 10.13
CA LEU A 128 -0.91 -8.72 10.16
C LEU A 128 -0.41 -9.34 8.85
N CYS A 129 -0.78 -8.81 7.68
CA CYS A 129 -0.24 -9.28 6.40
C CYS A 129 1.29 -9.14 6.33
N THR A 130 1.83 -8.03 6.84
CA THR A 130 3.28 -7.80 6.89
C THR A 130 3.98 -8.75 7.85
N LEU A 131 3.38 -9.00 9.01
CA LEU A 131 3.88 -9.96 9.99
C LEU A 131 3.92 -11.38 9.41
N CYS A 132 2.85 -11.82 8.75
CA CYS A 132 2.81 -13.12 8.05
C CYS A 132 3.87 -13.21 6.95
N ALA A 133 4.07 -12.11 6.19
CA ALA A 133 5.13 -12.05 5.19
C ALA A 133 6.52 -12.20 5.83
N PHE A 134 6.77 -11.53 6.95
CA PHE A 134 8.04 -11.64 7.68
C PHE A 134 8.28 -13.05 8.23
N LEU A 135 7.28 -13.63 8.92
CA LEU A 135 7.38 -14.97 9.51
C LEU A 135 7.61 -16.05 8.45
N THR A 136 6.89 -15.97 7.32
CA THR A 136 7.04 -16.93 6.21
C THR A 136 8.41 -16.80 5.51
N ALA A 137 8.95 -15.58 5.40
CA ALA A 137 10.32 -15.37 4.92
C ALA A 137 11.36 -15.97 5.87
N ARG A 138 11.20 -15.74 7.18
CA ARG A 138 12.09 -16.29 8.23
C ARG A 138 12.11 -17.82 8.19
N ASN A 139 10.93 -18.42 8.02
CA ASN A 139 10.75 -19.87 7.94
C ASN A 139 11.06 -20.44 6.55
N ARG A 140 11.59 -19.63 5.61
CA ARG A 140 11.96 -20.02 4.23
C ARG A 140 10.81 -20.51 3.35
N HIS A 141 9.56 -20.25 3.72
CA HIS A 141 8.37 -20.54 2.92
C HIS A 141 8.18 -19.45 1.83
N ILE A 142 9.07 -19.42 0.83
CA ILE A 142 9.19 -18.29 -0.10
C ILE A 142 7.94 -18.09 -0.97
N ALA A 143 7.24 -19.15 -1.37
CA ALA A 143 6.00 -19.03 -2.15
C ALA A 143 4.92 -18.30 -1.35
N VAL A 144 4.73 -18.69 -0.10
CA VAL A 144 3.75 -18.09 0.83
C VAL A 144 4.16 -16.67 1.22
N HIS A 145 5.47 -16.44 1.46
CA HIS A 145 6.02 -15.10 1.68
C HIS A 145 5.64 -14.12 0.56
N ARG A 146 5.78 -14.53 -0.70
CA ARG A 146 5.41 -13.69 -1.85
C ARG A 146 3.94 -13.32 -1.85
N GLN A 147 3.07 -14.24 -1.48
CA GLN A 147 1.63 -14.00 -1.39
C GLN A 147 1.31 -12.96 -0.32
N TRP A 148 1.88 -13.11 0.89
CA TRP A 148 1.68 -12.16 1.98
C TRP A 148 2.29 -10.78 1.70
N MET A 149 3.44 -10.72 1.03
CA MET A 149 4.03 -9.44 0.62
C MET A 149 3.14 -8.68 -0.36
N ILE A 150 2.48 -9.37 -1.30
CA ILE A 150 1.54 -8.69 -2.22
C ILE A 150 0.34 -8.16 -1.44
N ARG A 151 -0.27 -8.94 -0.54
CA ARG A 151 -1.38 -8.48 0.30
C ARG A 151 -0.98 -7.29 1.16
N SER A 152 0.19 -7.34 1.81
CA SER A 152 0.72 -6.23 2.58
C SER A 152 0.88 -4.96 1.73
N TYR A 153 1.44 -5.08 0.52
CA TYR A 153 1.68 -3.93 -0.33
C TYR A 153 0.41 -3.35 -0.95
N VAL A 154 -0.60 -4.16 -1.17
CA VAL A 154 -1.94 -3.71 -1.58
C VAL A 154 -2.52 -2.76 -0.52
N PHE A 155 -2.40 -3.07 0.76
CA PHE A 155 -2.80 -2.17 1.84
C PHE A 155 -1.96 -0.88 1.85
N THR A 156 -0.65 -0.96 1.60
CA THR A 156 0.21 0.23 1.44
C THR A 156 -0.29 1.14 0.32
N LEU A 157 -0.68 0.57 -0.83
CA LEU A 157 -1.21 1.34 -1.97
C LEU A 157 -2.62 1.90 -1.71
N ASN A 158 -3.42 1.26 -0.87
CA ASN A 158 -4.76 1.74 -0.53
C ASN A 158 -4.71 3.16 0.08
N PHE A 159 -3.71 3.46 0.89
CA PHE A 159 -3.52 4.81 1.44
C PHE A 159 -3.21 5.86 0.36
N ILE A 160 -2.47 5.49 -0.67
CA ILE A 160 -2.22 6.38 -1.82
C ILE A 160 -3.51 6.57 -2.61
N PHE A 161 -4.26 5.49 -2.84
CA PHE A 161 -5.48 5.52 -3.62
C PHE A 161 -6.53 6.45 -3.00
N THR A 162 -6.74 6.37 -1.69
CA THR A 162 -7.65 7.25 -0.97
C THR A 162 -7.23 8.72 -1.07
N ARG A 163 -5.93 9.01 -1.02
CA ARG A 163 -5.41 10.39 -1.18
C ARG A 163 -5.62 10.96 -2.58
N ILE A 164 -5.51 10.13 -3.63
CA ILE A 164 -5.79 10.52 -5.01
C ILE A 164 -7.28 10.88 -5.20
N LEU A 165 -8.16 10.24 -4.44
CA LEU A 165 -9.61 10.50 -4.51
C LEU A 165 -10.02 11.77 -3.78
N ASN A 166 -9.23 12.27 -2.83
CA ASN A 166 -9.56 13.47 -2.04
C ASN A 166 -9.97 14.71 -2.86
N PRO A 167 -9.36 15.03 -4.02
CA PRO A 167 -9.78 16.19 -4.82
C PRO A 167 -11.15 16.03 -5.51
N ILE A 168 -11.75 14.84 -5.51
CA ILE A 168 -13.00 14.56 -6.19
C ILE A 168 -14.17 15.06 -5.30
N PRO A 169 -15.00 16.02 -5.74
CA PRO A 169 -16.06 16.60 -4.91
C PRO A 169 -17.08 15.59 -4.38
N ALA A 170 -17.37 14.54 -5.17
CA ALA A 170 -18.28 13.47 -4.76
C ALA A 170 -17.70 12.65 -3.60
N TYR A 171 -16.39 12.44 -3.60
CA TYR A 171 -15.68 11.75 -2.52
C TYR A 171 -15.66 12.57 -1.23
N PHE A 172 -15.41 13.87 -1.34
CA PHE A 172 -15.37 14.79 -0.19
C PHE A 172 -16.73 15.00 0.48
N LYS A 173 -17.84 14.78 -0.26
CA LYS A 173 -19.21 14.89 0.25
C LYS A 173 -19.78 13.58 0.79
N MET A 174 -19.00 12.50 0.79
CA MET A 174 -19.46 11.22 1.35
C MET A 174 -19.67 11.33 2.85
N SER A 175 -20.70 10.67 3.36
CA SER A 175 -20.82 10.47 4.81
C SER A 175 -19.69 9.58 5.32
N GLU A 176 -19.29 9.75 6.58
CA GLU A 176 -18.25 8.93 7.23
C GLU A 176 -18.55 7.42 7.10
N ALA A 177 -19.81 7.03 7.29
CA ALA A 177 -20.22 5.63 7.14
C ALA A 177 -20.06 5.12 5.72
N THR A 178 -20.43 5.90 4.70
CA THR A 178 -20.28 5.52 3.29
C THR A 178 -18.81 5.40 2.93
N PHE A 179 -17.97 6.31 3.40
CA PHE A 179 -16.53 6.28 3.22
C PHE A 179 -15.91 5.02 3.85
N ALA A 180 -16.27 4.73 5.10
CA ALA A 180 -15.80 3.53 5.80
C ALA A 180 -16.17 2.24 5.07
N LEU A 181 -17.42 2.11 4.62
CA LEU A 181 -17.88 0.97 3.84
C LEU A 181 -17.13 0.85 2.50
N MET A 182 -16.90 1.96 1.81
CA MET A 182 -16.14 1.99 0.56
C MET A 182 -14.71 1.49 0.77
N LEU A 183 -14.02 1.95 1.82
CA LEU A 183 -12.66 1.50 2.14
C LEU A 183 -12.60 0.00 2.38
N LEU A 184 -13.51 -0.54 3.19
CA LEU A 184 -13.56 -1.98 3.48
C LEU A 184 -13.90 -2.79 2.23
N PHE A 185 -14.87 -2.32 1.43
CA PHE A 185 -15.25 -2.99 0.18
C PHE A 185 -14.09 -3.04 -0.81
N LEU A 186 -13.40 -1.91 -1.04
CA LEU A 186 -12.22 -1.87 -1.91
C LEU A 186 -11.12 -2.81 -1.41
N SER A 187 -10.88 -2.83 -0.10
CA SER A 187 -9.87 -3.71 0.49
C SER A 187 -10.24 -5.18 0.34
N ALA A 188 -11.49 -5.54 0.51
CA ALA A 188 -12.00 -6.89 0.26
C ALA A 188 -11.85 -7.27 -1.23
N CYS A 189 -12.19 -6.37 -2.16
CA CYS A 189 -11.98 -6.58 -3.59
C CYS A 189 -10.50 -6.81 -3.93
N TYR A 190 -9.59 -6.01 -3.37
CA TYR A 190 -8.16 -6.19 -3.60
C TYR A 190 -7.64 -7.53 -3.08
N LEU A 191 -8.06 -7.95 -1.89
CA LEU A 191 -7.69 -9.25 -1.34
C LEU A 191 -8.24 -10.38 -2.20
N PHE A 192 -9.52 -10.31 -2.60
CA PHE A 192 -10.16 -11.29 -3.48
C PHE A 192 -9.43 -11.40 -4.82
N LEU A 193 -9.16 -10.26 -5.49
CA LEU A 193 -8.42 -10.25 -6.76
C LEU A 193 -7.01 -10.83 -6.61
N THR A 194 -6.37 -10.59 -5.47
CA THR A 194 -5.07 -11.17 -5.15
C THR A 194 -5.16 -12.69 -5.05
N ASP A 195 -6.19 -13.22 -4.40
CA ASP A 195 -6.41 -14.65 -4.27
C ASP A 195 -6.77 -15.32 -5.61
N VAL A 196 -7.62 -14.69 -6.40
CA VAL A 196 -7.90 -15.14 -7.79
C VAL A 196 -6.61 -15.19 -8.63
N TYR A 197 -5.76 -14.15 -8.52
CA TYR A 197 -4.49 -14.11 -9.23
C TYR A 197 -3.56 -15.28 -8.85
N PHE A 198 -3.47 -15.63 -7.56
CA PHE A 198 -2.62 -16.74 -7.12
C PHE A 198 -3.19 -18.10 -7.48
N ASN A 199 -4.50 -18.26 -7.36
CA ASN A 199 -5.20 -19.53 -7.58
C ASN A 199 -5.69 -19.70 -9.02
N ARG A 200 -5.39 -18.77 -9.93
CA ARG A 200 -5.88 -18.76 -11.31
C ARG A 200 -5.63 -20.07 -12.07
N ARG A 201 -4.51 -20.75 -11.80
CA ARG A 201 -4.18 -22.02 -12.44
C ARG A 201 -5.11 -23.14 -11.97
N GLU A 202 -5.44 -23.18 -10.69
CA GLU A 202 -6.37 -24.17 -10.12
C GLU A 202 -7.80 -23.88 -10.56
N LEU A 203 -8.18 -22.60 -10.69
CA LEU A 203 -9.50 -22.19 -11.17
C LEU A 203 -9.72 -22.49 -12.66
N MET A 204 -8.67 -22.40 -13.48
CA MET A 204 -8.77 -22.52 -14.94
C MET A 204 -8.45 -23.91 -15.50
N HIS A 205 -7.76 -24.77 -14.74
CA HIS A 205 -7.42 -26.11 -15.18
C HIS A 205 -8.20 -27.14 -14.37
N ARG A 206 -9.07 -27.89 -15.04
CA ARG A 206 -9.62 -29.14 -14.47
C ARG A 206 -8.44 -30.08 -14.21
N ARG A 207 -8.33 -30.61 -13.00
CA ARG A 207 -7.47 -31.77 -12.76
C ARG A 207 -8.06 -32.90 -13.60
N ALA A 208 -7.32 -33.36 -14.63
CA ALA A 208 -7.63 -34.56 -15.38
C ALA A 208 -7.44 -35.78 -14.47
#